data_6d01643974e59cae3effdbb019a24ab9
#
_entry.id   6d01643974e59cae3effdbb019a24ab9
#
_cell.length_a   1.000
_cell.length_b   1.000
_cell.length_c   1.000
_cell.angle_alpha   90.00
_cell.angle_beta   90.00
_cell.angle_gamma   90.00
#
_symmetry.space_group_name_H-M   'P 1'
#
loop_
_entity.id
_entity.type
_entity.pdbx_description
1 polymer ?
#
loop_
_entity_poly.entity_id
_entity_poly.type
_entity_poly.pdbx_seq_one_letter_code
_entity_poly.pdbx_strand_id
1 'polypeptide(L)'
;MTMWLCRAGRFGEYENKFIEDGCIYCTWDNLDVALTNFKSRQDLQDYFVSKNDETKVKTAMNWASQVWPFGNEMAVGEIVALPSKINSVIHFGRITGEYEFNADAPNPFYHRRSIDWFALNVPRSCFDQDILYSFGAFMTICRIKQEKRVVKAIEAFQNHGPSAPSGDDAHESSDGAIDIEAEALSAIAQRMIQKVKGHDLARIVD
;
A
#
# COMPACT_ATOMS: atom_id res chain seq x y z
N MET A 1 -1.55 10.62 -16.96
CA MET A 1 -2.14 10.66 -15.60
C MET A 1 -1.42 9.59 -14.79
N THR A 2 -0.92 9.89 -13.63
CA THR A 2 -0.19 8.93 -12.81
C THR A 2 -1.18 8.23 -11.85
N MET A 3 -0.92 6.96 -11.55
CA MET A 3 -1.65 6.21 -10.54
C MET A 3 -0.67 5.66 -9.50
N TRP A 4 -1.02 5.81 -8.24
CA TRP A 4 -0.26 5.34 -7.10
C TRP A 4 -0.98 4.24 -6.38
N LEU A 5 -0.26 3.22 -5.96
CA LEU A 5 -0.72 2.28 -4.95
C LEU A 5 -0.36 2.86 -3.59
N CYS A 6 -1.31 2.90 -2.66
CA CYS A 6 -1.10 3.21 -1.26
C CYS A 6 -1.77 2.15 -0.39
N ARG A 7 -1.06 1.56 0.56
CA ARG A 7 -1.60 0.58 1.49
C ARG A 7 -1.90 1.23 2.85
N ALA A 8 -3.02 0.87 3.44
CA ALA A 8 -3.45 1.37 4.74
C ALA A 8 -2.93 0.48 5.88
N GLY A 9 -1.61 0.51 6.09
CA GLY A 9 -0.94 -0.34 7.06
C GLY A 9 -0.52 -1.70 6.48
N ARG A 10 0.10 -2.51 7.34
CA ARG A 10 0.63 -3.83 6.96
C ARG A 10 -0.47 -4.85 6.70
N PHE A 11 -1.55 -4.77 7.46
CA PHE A 11 -2.66 -5.73 7.45
C PHE A 11 -3.98 -5.10 6.99
N GLY A 12 -3.97 -3.85 6.50
CA GLY A 12 -5.17 -3.09 6.16
C GLY A 12 -5.86 -2.47 7.38
N GLU A 13 -5.19 -2.44 8.53
CA GLU A 13 -5.72 -1.99 9.82
C GLU A 13 -6.19 -0.54 9.82
N TYR A 14 -5.76 0.26 8.86
CA TYR A 14 -6.13 1.69 8.74
C TYR A 14 -7.07 1.98 7.56
N GLU A 15 -7.57 0.94 6.87
CA GLU A 15 -8.39 1.09 5.65
C GLU A 15 -9.64 1.96 5.91
N ASN A 16 -10.40 1.64 6.97
CA ASN A 16 -11.58 2.42 7.31
C ASN A 16 -11.25 3.88 7.61
N LYS A 17 -10.16 4.11 8.35
CA LYS A 17 -9.71 5.47 8.64
C LYS A 17 -9.36 6.27 7.39
N PHE A 18 -8.67 5.66 6.41
CA PHE A 18 -8.36 6.33 5.15
C PHE A 18 -9.63 6.76 4.40
N ILE A 19 -10.64 5.88 4.39
CA ILE A 19 -11.90 6.13 3.70
C ILE A 19 -12.74 7.18 4.45
N GLU A 20 -12.90 7.03 5.76
CA GLU A 20 -13.72 7.92 6.61
C GLU A 20 -13.15 9.33 6.68
N ASP A 21 -11.83 9.47 6.81
CA ASP A 21 -11.17 10.77 6.87
C ASP A 21 -11.08 11.45 5.48
N GLY A 22 -11.38 10.74 4.38
CA GLY A 22 -11.15 11.23 3.02
C GLY A 22 -9.68 11.54 2.77
N CYS A 23 -8.78 10.72 3.30
CA CYS A 23 -7.34 10.93 3.23
C CYS A 23 -6.58 9.63 2.97
N ILE A 24 -5.38 9.73 2.44
CA ILE A 24 -4.34 8.70 2.57
C ILE A 24 -3.27 9.18 3.54
N TYR A 25 -2.68 8.24 4.26
CA TYR A 25 -1.60 8.50 5.20
C TYR A 25 -0.36 7.70 4.82
N CYS A 26 0.82 8.29 5.02
CA CYS A 26 2.07 7.54 5.02
C CYS A 26 2.27 6.98 6.44
N THR A 27 1.78 5.74 6.68
CA THR A 27 1.76 5.12 8.00
C THR A 27 3.12 4.47 8.36
N TRP A 28 4.20 5.25 8.25
CA TRP A 28 5.53 4.84 8.66
C TRP A 28 5.74 5.17 10.13
N ASP A 29 6.00 4.14 10.94
CA ASP A 29 6.18 4.31 12.39
C ASP A 29 7.32 5.26 12.73
N ASN A 30 7.06 6.18 13.66
CA ASN A 30 8.03 7.14 14.18
C ASN A 30 8.68 8.04 13.13
N LEU A 31 8.03 8.24 12.00
CA LEU A 31 8.43 9.22 11.00
C LEU A 31 7.82 10.59 11.36
N ASP A 32 8.41 11.24 12.34
CA ASP A 32 7.94 12.45 13.02
C ASP A 32 8.54 13.76 12.43
N VAL A 33 9.04 13.70 11.20
CA VAL A 33 9.69 14.82 10.49
C VAL A 33 9.04 15.01 9.13
N ALA A 34 8.69 16.26 8.80
CA ALA A 34 8.08 16.57 7.50
C ALA A 34 8.97 16.10 6.34
N LEU A 35 8.36 15.41 5.36
CA LEU A 35 9.08 14.86 4.20
C LEU A 35 9.68 15.95 3.30
N THR A 36 9.11 17.16 3.34
CA THR A 36 9.61 18.33 2.63
C THR A 36 10.88 18.93 3.24
N ASN A 37 11.28 18.52 4.44
CA ASN A 37 12.55 18.94 5.05
C ASN A 37 13.77 18.25 4.42
N PHE A 38 13.56 17.13 3.74
CA PHE A 38 14.63 16.43 3.03
C PHE A 38 14.79 17.01 1.62
N LYS A 39 16.03 17.34 1.24
CA LYS A 39 16.35 17.91 -0.07
C LYS A 39 16.42 16.85 -1.17
N SER A 40 16.66 15.60 -0.78
CA SER A 40 16.80 14.47 -1.68
C SER A 40 16.31 13.18 -1.04
N ARG A 41 16.04 12.18 -1.88
CA ARG A 41 15.75 10.82 -1.40
C ARG A 41 16.94 10.22 -0.64
N GLN A 42 18.17 10.65 -0.94
CA GLN A 42 19.35 10.21 -0.21
C GLN A 42 19.34 10.73 1.23
N ASP A 43 18.95 12.00 1.45
CA ASP A 43 18.87 12.57 2.80
C ASP A 43 17.83 11.82 3.66
N LEU A 44 16.69 11.42 3.05
CA LEU A 44 15.69 10.58 3.71
C LEU A 44 16.22 9.18 4.02
N GLN A 45 17.01 8.59 3.13
CA GLN A 45 17.68 7.31 3.37
C GLN A 45 18.65 7.41 4.54
N ASP A 46 19.47 8.46 4.58
CA ASP A 46 20.47 8.69 5.64
C ASP A 46 19.76 8.92 6.99
N TYR A 47 18.62 9.61 6.98
CA TYR A 47 17.77 9.74 8.16
C TYR A 47 17.30 8.39 8.69
N PHE A 48 16.82 7.47 7.84
CA PHE A 48 16.42 6.14 8.29
C PHE A 48 17.57 5.31 8.86
N VAL A 49 18.77 5.45 8.31
CA VAL A 49 19.97 4.81 8.86
C VAL A 49 20.31 5.40 10.24
N SER A 50 20.24 6.73 10.40
CA SER A 50 20.58 7.40 11.66
C SER A 50 19.61 7.15 12.81
N LYS A 51 18.34 6.81 12.50
CA LYS A 51 17.32 6.52 13.53
C LYS A 51 17.49 5.17 14.20
N ASN A 52 18.16 4.22 13.55
CA ASN A 52 18.38 2.89 14.11
C ASN A 52 19.67 2.28 13.53
N ASP A 53 20.67 2.11 14.36
CA ASP A 53 22.00 1.57 14.01
C ASP A 53 21.93 0.16 13.37
N GLU A 54 20.88 -0.60 13.62
CA GLU A 54 20.66 -1.92 13.01
C GLU A 54 20.09 -1.82 11.57
N THR A 55 19.66 -0.65 11.13
CA THR A 55 19.04 -0.47 9.81
C THR A 55 20.08 -0.59 8.70
N LYS A 56 19.98 -1.66 7.91
CA LYS A 56 20.85 -1.88 6.77
C LYS A 56 20.60 -0.82 5.69
N VAL A 57 21.64 -0.30 5.07
CA VAL A 57 21.60 0.71 4.00
C VAL A 57 20.60 0.34 2.89
N LYS A 58 20.57 -0.94 2.44
CA LYS A 58 19.60 -1.41 1.42
C LYS A 58 18.15 -1.34 1.89
N THR A 59 17.90 -1.58 3.17
CA THR A 59 16.58 -1.46 3.79
C THR A 59 16.14 0.00 3.81
N ALA A 60 17.01 0.91 4.28
CA ALA A 60 16.75 2.35 4.29
C ALA A 60 16.50 2.91 2.87
N MET A 61 17.29 2.45 1.88
CA MET A 61 17.10 2.81 0.48
C MET A 61 15.71 2.36 -0.04
N ASN A 62 15.28 1.15 0.30
CA ASN A 62 13.95 0.65 -0.05
C ASN A 62 12.85 1.48 0.62
N TRP A 63 12.96 1.79 1.91
CA TRP A 63 12.01 2.64 2.63
C TRP A 63 11.94 4.04 2.03
N ALA A 64 13.08 4.68 1.81
CA ALA A 64 13.14 6.01 1.21
C ALA A 64 12.50 6.03 -0.20
N SER A 65 12.64 4.96 -0.98
CA SER A 65 12.02 4.86 -2.31
C SER A 65 10.49 4.81 -2.28
N GLN A 66 9.90 4.32 -1.18
CA GLN A 66 8.47 4.25 -0.98
C GLN A 66 7.91 5.52 -0.33
N VAL A 67 8.61 6.07 0.65
CA VAL A 67 8.15 7.23 1.43
C VAL A 67 8.35 8.54 0.68
N TRP A 68 9.48 8.70 -0.03
CA TRP A 68 9.82 9.92 -0.77
C TRP A 68 8.72 10.40 -1.72
N PRO A 69 8.11 9.54 -2.54
CA PRO A 69 7.05 9.96 -3.44
C PRO A 69 5.84 10.58 -2.74
N PHE A 70 5.52 10.12 -1.54
CA PHE A 70 4.36 10.61 -0.80
C PHE A 70 4.43 12.12 -0.50
N GLY A 71 5.60 12.59 -0.08
CA GLY A 71 5.82 14.02 0.22
C GLY A 71 6.18 14.87 -1.00
N ASN A 72 6.89 14.28 -1.98
CA ASN A 72 7.65 15.06 -2.95
C ASN A 72 7.29 14.81 -4.43
N GLU A 73 6.57 13.71 -4.77
CA GLU A 73 6.29 13.37 -6.18
C GLU A 73 4.80 13.30 -6.51
N MET A 74 3.96 12.89 -5.54
CA MET A 74 2.51 12.83 -5.75
C MET A 74 1.94 14.22 -5.94
N ALA A 75 1.06 14.39 -6.93
CA ALA A 75 0.43 15.66 -7.27
C ALA A 75 -1.09 15.61 -7.19
N VAL A 76 -1.71 16.76 -6.94
CA VAL A 76 -3.17 16.94 -7.00
C VAL A 76 -3.67 16.53 -8.40
N GLY A 77 -4.79 15.79 -8.43
CA GLY A 77 -5.39 15.24 -9.64
C GLY A 77 -4.92 13.84 -10.02
N GLU A 78 -3.84 13.32 -9.42
CA GLU A 78 -3.41 11.94 -9.63
C GLU A 78 -4.32 10.95 -8.91
N ILE A 79 -4.33 9.69 -9.37
CA ILE A 79 -5.20 8.65 -8.81
C ILE A 79 -4.44 7.82 -7.78
N VAL A 80 -5.15 7.45 -6.73
CA VAL A 80 -4.69 6.48 -5.72
C VAL A 80 -5.54 5.23 -5.79
N ALA A 81 -4.88 4.08 -5.80
CA ALA A 81 -5.47 2.76 -5.58
C ALA A 81 -5.12 2.31 -4.15
N LEU A 82 -6.14 1.94 -3.40
CA LEU A 82 -6.04 1.36 -2.05
C LEU A 82 -6.58 -0.07 -2.09
N PRO A 83 -5.71 -1.08 -2.31
CA PRO A 83 -6.14 -2.48 -2.28
C PRO A 83 -6.50 -2.90 -0.86
N SER A 84 -7.74 -3.38 -0.67
CA SER A 84 -8.16 -3.93 0.61
C SER A 84 -7.37 -5.20 0.94
N LYS A 85 -7.00 -5.32 2.22
CA LYS A 85 -6.43 -6.54 2.82
C LYS A 85 -7.48 -7.35 3.59
N ILE A 86 -8.68 -6.78 3.73
CA ILE A 86 -9.79 -7.36 4.49
C ILE A 86 -10.76 -8.05 3.53
N ASN A 87 -11.01 -7.42 2.38
CA ASN A 87 -11.97 -7.86 1.39
C ASN A 87 -11.31 -7.99 0.00
N SER A 88 -11.94 -8.74 -0.90
CA SER A 88 -11.47 -8.91 -2.29
C SER A 88 -11.84 -7.72 -3.19
N VAL A 89 -11.51 -6.50 -2.73
CA VAL A 89 -11.85 -5.25 -3.42
C VAL A 89 -10.66 -4.29 -3.47
N ILE A 90 -10.80 -3.24 -4.28
CA ILE A 90 -9.85 -2.13 -4.36
C ILE A 90 -10.66 -0.83 -4.34
N HIS A 91 -10.19 0.17 -3.60
CA HIS A 91 -10.78 1.51 -3.58
C HIS A 91 -9.93 2.45 -4.42
N PHE A 92 -10.60 3.39 -5.11
CA PHE A 92 -9.92 4.37 -5.94
C PHE A 92 -10.38 5.77 -5.59
N GLY A 93 -9.41 6.65 -5.44
CA GLY A 93 -9.64 8.06 -5.16
C GLY A 93 -8.72 8.96 -5.96
N ARG A 94 -9.03 10.24 -5.98
CA ARG A 94 -8.24 11.30 -6.60
C ARG A 94 -7.63 12.18 -5.53
N ILE A 95 -6.35 12.47 -5.63
CA ILE A 95 -5.67 13.41 -4.73
C ILE A 95 -6.26 14.79 -4.96
N THR A 96 -6.81 15.40 -3.91
CA THR A 96 -7.42 16.74 -3.93
C THR A 96 -6.62 17.77 -3.16
N GLY A 97 -5.72 17.32 -2.26
CA GLY A 97 -4.88 18.18 -1.44
C GLY A 97 -3.39 17.96 -1.64
N GLU A 98 -2.62 18.99 -1.35
CA GLU A 98 -1.17 18.89 -1.27
C GLU A 98 -0.75 18.01 -0.08
N TYR A 99 0.54 17.72 0.01
CA TYR A 99 1.10 17.02 1.16
C TYR A 99 0.99 17.87 2.42
N GLU A 100 0.50 17.27 3.49
CA GLU A 100 0.40 17.89 4.80
C GLU A 100 1.16 17.07 5.84
N PHE A 101 1.85 17.78 6.74
CA PHE A 101 2.50 17.22 7.92
C PHE A 101 1.90 17.81 9.18
N ASN A 102 1.48 16.98 10.12
CA ASN A 102 0.96 17.38 11.41
C ASN A 102 1.75 16.66 12.53
N ALA A 103 2.62 17.40 13.20
CA ALA A 103 3.45 16.88 14.28
C ALA A 103 2.63 16.48 15.52
N ASP A 104 1.44 17.05 15.71
CA ASP A 104 0.55 16.75 16.84
C ASP A 104 -0.36 15.53 16.57
N ALA A 105 -0.35 14.99 15.35
CA ALA A 105 -1.12 13.79 15.04
C ALA A 105 -0.54 12.58 15.78
N PRO A 106 -1.37 11.60 16.15
CA PRO A 106 -0.86 10.37 16.76
C PRO A 106 -0.06 9.56 15.74
N ASN A 107 1.02 8.90 16.20
CA ASN A 107 1.76 7.94 15.38
C ASN A 107 0.82 6.82 14.88
N PRO A 108 0.85 6.44 13.60
CA PRO A 108 1.75 6.87 12.52
C PRO A 108 1.12 7.89 11.54
N PHE A 109 0.17 8.74 11.95
CA PHE A 109 -0.66 9.57 11.06
C PHE A 109 -0.13 10.99 10.84
N TYR A 110 1.16 11.22 10.99
CA TYR A 110 1.80 12.53 10.82
C TYR A 110 1.70 13.11 9.40
N HIS A 111 1.66 12.24 8.39
CA HIS A 111 1.72 12.60 6.97
C HIS A 111 0.43 12.23 6.27
N ARG A 112 -0.22 13.20 5.62
CA ARG A 112 -1.48 12.94 4.92
C ARG A 112 -1.59 13.68 3.59
N ARG A 113 -2.51 13.19 2.74
CA ARG A 113 -3.03 13.88 1.56
C ARG A 113 -4.53 13.65 1.49
N SER A 114 -5.27 14.72 1.18
CA SER A 114 -6.72 14.64 1.00
C SER A 114 -7.07 13.90 -0.30
N ILE A 115 -8.11 13.07 -0.24
CA ILE A 115 -8.57 12.21 -1.32
C ILE A 115 -10.07 12.37 -1.51
N ASP A 116 -10.51 12.49 -2.76
CA ASP A 116 -11.89 12.28 -3.17
C ASP A 116 -12.03 10.82 -3.64
N TRP A 117 -12.70 9.99 -2.84
CA TRP A 117 -12.92 8.57 -3.14
C TRP A 117 -14.07 8.42 -4.13
N PHE A 118 -13.77 8.26 -5.43
CA PHE A 118 -14.76 8.20 -6.50
C PHE A 118 -15.23 6.78 -6.87
N ALA A 119 -14.51 5.73 -6.44
CA ALA A 119 -14.91 4.33 -6.68
C ALA A 119 -14.49 3.46 -5.49
N LEU A 120 -15.43 3.16 -4.62
CA LEU A 120 -15.25 2.28 -3.48
C LEU A 120 -15.70 0.85 -3.78
N ASN A 121 -15.05 -0.13 -3.15
CA ASN A 121 -15.39 -1.54 -3.21
C ASN A 121 -15.44 -2.13 -4.65
N VAL A 122 -14.52 -1.69 -5.52
CA VAL A 122 -14.42 -2.26 -6.86
C VAL A 122 -13.89 -3.69 -6.74
N PRO A 123 -14.65 -4.72 -7.19
CA PRO A 123 -14.20 -6.11 -7.08
C PRO A 123 -12.90 -6.36 -7.84
N ARG A 124 -12.01 -7.17 -7.29
CA ARG A 124 -10.77 -7.57 -7.99
C ARG A 124 -11.06 -8.29 -9.31
N SER A 125 -12.18 -8.99 -9.42
CA SER A 125 -12.63 -9.64 -10.65
C SER A 125 -12.87 -8.69 -11.84
N CYS A 126 -12.93 -7.39 -11.62
CA CYS A 126 -13.03 -6.39 -12.68
C CYS A 126 -11.69 -6.12 -13.39
N PHE A 127 -10.59 -6.68 -12.91
CA PHE A 127 -9.25 -6.42 -13.42
C PHE A 127 -8.58 -7.68 -13.96
N ASP A 128 -7.82 -7.51 -15.03
CA ASP A 128 -6.99 -8.57 -15.59
C ASP A 128 -5.90 -8.99 -14.61
N GLN A 129 -5.43 -10.24 -14.71
CA GLN A 129 -4.47 -10.83 -13.79
C GLN A 129 -3.15 -10.06 -13.69
N ASP A 130 -2.64 -9.51 -14.80
CA ASP A 130 -1.40 -8.72 -14.80
C ASP A 130 -1.55 -7.39 -14.04
N ILE A 131 -2.77 -6.80 -14.06
CA ILE A 131 -3.12 -5.62 -13.26
C ILE A 131 -3.18 -6.00 -11.78
N LEU A 132 -3.80 -7.15 -11.46
CA LEU A 132 -3.87 -7.65 -10.08
C LEU A 132 -2.49 -7.91 -9.48
N TYR A 133 -1.53 -8.43 -10.28
CA TYR A 133 -0.13 -8.55 -9.84
C TYR A 133 0.49 -7.20 -9.49
N SER A 134 0.15 -6.13 -10.20
CA SER A 134 0.62 -4.79 -9.86
C SER A 134 0.05 -4.29 -8.54
N PHE A 135 -1.20 -4.63 -8.22
CA PHE A 135 -1.81 -4.34 -6.91
C PHE A 135 -1.29 -5.27 -5.80
N GLY A 136 -0.76 -6.44 -6.15
CA GLY A 136 -0.10 -7.38 -5.25
C GLY A 136 1.32 -6.99 -4.83
N ALA A 137 1.91 -5.90 -5.36
CA ALA A 137 3.27 -5.48 -5.04
C ALA A 137 3.50 -5.38 -3.52
N PHE A 138 4.66 -5.86 -3.04
CA PHE A 138 5.03 -5.82 -1.62
C PHE A 138 5.28 -4.41 -1.06
N MET A 139 5.26 -3.40 -1.92
CA MET A 139 5.51 -2.00 -1.54
C MET A 139 4.27 -1.36 -0.95
N THR A 140 4.47 -0.53 0.07
CA THR A 140 3.38 0.25 0.70
C THR A 140 2.94 1.40 -0.22
N ILE A 141 3.88 2.04 -0.90
CA ILE A 141 3.64 3.14 -1.84
C ILE A 141 4.46 2.88 -3.10
N CYS A 142 3.80 2.80 -4.25
CA CYS A 142 4.49 2.69 -5.56
C CYS A 142 3.61 3.16 -6.71
N ARG A 143 4.21 3.38 -7.88
CA ARG A 143 3.49 3.72 -9.13
C ARG A 143 2.91 2.48 -9.79
N ILE A 144 1.68 2.59 -10.29
CA ILE A 144 1.02 1.60 -11.14
C ILE A 144 1.23 2.00 -12.60
N LYS A 145 1.73 1.07 -13.41
CA LYS A 145 2.09 1.34 -14.81
C LYS A 145 0.92 1.23 -15.78
N GLN A 146 -0.13 0.47 -15.43
CA GLN A 146 -1.27 0.19 -16.30
C GLN A 146 -2.46 1.14 -16.04
N GLU A 147 -2.23 2.38 -15.64
CA GLU A 147 -3.26 3.31 -15.19
C GLU A 147 -4.44 3.46 -16.17
N LYS A 148 -4.17 3.47 -17.49
CA LYS A 148 -5.23 3.60 -18.52
C LYS A 148 -6.19 2.41 -18.52
N ARG A 149 -5.67 1.19 -18.37
CA ARG A 149 -6.48 -0.04 -18.33
C ARG A 149 -7.28 -0.10 -17.03
N VAL A 150 -6.67 0.29 -15.91
CA VAL A 150 -7.34 0.37 -14.61
C VAL A 150 -8.49 1.36 -14.66
N VAL A 151 -8.29 2.57 -15.17
CA VAL A 151 -9.36 3.59 -15.31
C VAL A 151 -10.50 3.07 -16.16
N LYS A 152 -10.20 2.43 -17.31
CA LYS A 152 -11.23 1.82 -18.17
C LYS A 152 -12.06 0.75 -17.45
N ALA A 153 -11.41 -0.09 -16.63
CA ALA A 153 -12.10 -1.11 -15.85
C ALA A 153 -13.00 -0.48 -14.76
N ILE A 154 -12.55 0.59 -14.10
CA ILE A 154 -13.35 1.33 -13.12
C ILE A 154 -14.58 1.95 -13.79
N GLU A 155 -14.42 2.59 -14.94
CA GLU A 155 -15.52 3.19 -15.71
C GLU A 155 -16.54 2.12 -16.14
N ALA A 156 -16.07 0.96 -16.59
CA ALA A 156 -16.94 -0.17 -16.95
C ALA A 156 -17.72 -0.66 -15.72
N PHE A 157 -17.09 -0.81 -14.57
CA PHE A 157 -17.74 -1.18 -13.32
C PHE A 157 -18.79 -0.17 -12.89
N GLN A 158 -18.51 1.13 -12.97
CA GLN A 158 -19.45 2.18 -12.59
C GLN A 158 -20.68 2.24 -13.51
N ASN A 159 -20.50 1.94 -14.80
CA ASN A 159 -21.58 2.02 -15.79
C ASN A 159 -22.45 0.74 -15.86
N HIS A 160 -21.87 -0.43 -15.61
CA HIS A 160 -22.53 -1.73 -15.87
C HIS A 160 -22.54 -2.67 -14.65
N GLY A 161 -21.93 -2.28 -13.53
CA GLY A 161 -21.71 -3.18 -12.41
C GLY A 161 -20.54 -4.15 -12.66
N PRO A 162 -20.35 -5.15 -11.79
CA PRO A 162 -19.23 -6.09 -11.89
C PRO A 162 -19.38 -6.98 -13.14
N SER A 163 -18.68 -6.63 -14.21
CA SER A 163 -18.53 -7.46 -15.42
C SER A 163 -17.17 -8.16 -15.35
N ALA A 164 -17.14 -9.46 -15.63
CA ALA A 164 -15.87 -10.16 -15.80
C ALA A 164 -15.09 -9.57 -16.98
N PRO A 165 -13.74 -9.51 -16.90
CA PRO A 165 -12.92 -9.04 -18.01
C PRO A 165 -13.22 -9.89 -19.27
N SER A 166 -13.45 -9.21 -20.39
CA SER A 166 -13.61 -9.85 -21.70
C SER A 166 -12.21 -10.21 -22.22
N GLY A 167 -11.65 -11.31 -21.76
CA GLY A 167 -10.42 -11.91 -22.29
C GLY A 167 -10.77 -13.24 -22.94
N ASP A 168 -10.53 -13.35 -24.24
CA ASP A 168 -10.39 -14.61 -24.95
C ASP A 168 -9.13 -15.31 -24.43
N ASP A 169 -9.25 -16.02 -23.34
CA ASP A 169 -8.42 -17.15 -22.92
C ASP A 169 -9.00 -17.69 -21.60
N ALA A 170 -9.96 -18.62 -21.76
CA ALA A 170 -10.50 -19.38 -20.66
C ALA A 170 -9.43 -20.38 -20.18
N HIS A 171 -8.60 -19.94 -19.23
CA HIS A 171 -7.97 -20.83 -18.28
C HIS A 171 -8.61 -20.58 -16.92
N GLU A 172 -9.51 -21.48 -16.54
CA GLU A 172 -9.95 -21.66 -15.16
C GLU A 172 -8.70 -21.85 -14.29
N SER A 173 -8.33 -20.81 -13.58
CA SER A 173 -7.46 -20.94 -12.43
C SER A 173 -8.14 -20.29 -11.24
N SER A 174 -8.52 -21.12 -10.31
CA SER A 174 -9.06 -20.83 -8.98
C SER A 174 -8.06 -20.10 -8.05
N ASP A 175 -7.17 -19.28 -8.60
CA ASP A 175 -6.00 -18.73 -7.90
C ASP A 175 -6.21 -17.39 -7.19
N GLY A 176 -7.37 -16.75 -7.34
CA GLY A 176 -7.65 -15.52 -6.61
C GLY A 176 -7.84 -15.71 -5.08
N ALA A 177 -8.22 -16.90 -4.66
CA ALA A 177 -8.35 -17.29 -3.24
C ALA A 177 -7.02 -17.76 -2.63
N ILE A 178 -6.13 -18.31 -3.47
CA ILE A 178 -4.85 -18.89 -3.04
C ILE A 178 -3.86 -17.81 -2.58
N ASP A 179 -3.89 -16.63 -3.18
CA ASP A 179 -2.92 -15.56 -2.86
C ASP A 179 -3.18 -14.94 -1.47
N ILE A 180 -4.45 -14.85 -1.05
CA ILE A 180 -4.83 -14.37 0.29
C ILE A 180 -4.50 -15.43 1.35
N GLU A 181 -4.73 -16.70 1.06
CA GLU A 181 -4.35 -17.81 1.95
C GLU A 181 -2.83 -17.98 2.02
N ALA A 182 -2.11 -17.91 0.92
CA ALA A 182 -0.65 -17.99 0.89
C ALA A 182 0.00 -16.81 1.63
N GLU A 183 -0.53 -15.59 1.50
CA GLU A 183 -0.05 -14.41 2.21
C GLU A 183 -0.41 -14.48 3.71
N ALA A 184 -1.60 -14.98 4.06
CA ALA A 184 -2.01 -15.23 5.43
C ALA A 184 -1.17 -16.35 6.08
N LEU A 185 -0.92 -17.46 5.38
CA LEU A 185 -0.06 -18.56 5.83
C LEU A 185 1.39 -18.10 5.98
N SER A 186 1.91 -17.28 5.06
CA SER A 186 3.25 -16.69 5.16
C SER A 186 3.36 -15.75 6.37
N ALA A 187 2.35 -14.92 6.63
CA ALA A 187 2.31 -14.04 7.79
C ALA A 187 2.21 -14.83 9.12
N ILE A 188 1.42 -15.91 9.14
CA ILE A 188 1.32 -16.82 10.28
C ILE A 188 2.64 -17.55 10.50
N ALA A 189 3.26 -18.07 9.45
CA ALA A 189 4.55 -18.77 9.51
C ALA A 189 5.67 -17.82 10.03
N GLN A 190 5.73 -16.58 9.55
CA GLN A 190 6.67 -15.58 10.05
C GLN A 190 6.43 -15.22 11.52
N ARG A 191 5.16 -15.12 11.96
CA ARG A 191 4.82 -14.92 13.36
C ARG A 191 5.22 -16.11 14.24
N MET A 192 5.04 -17.34 13.76
CA MET A 192 5.49 -18.55 14.45
C MET A 192 7.02 -18.59 14.56
N ILE A 193 7.73 -18.27 13.49
CA ILE A 193 9.21 -18.21 13.48
C ILE A 193 9.72 -17.12 14.44
N GLN A 194 9.09 -15.95 14.51
CA GLN A 194 9.47 -14.92 15.47
C GLN A 194 9.18 -15.32 16.93
N LYS A 195 8.06 -16.01 17.18
CA LYS A 195 7.76 -16.56 18.52
C LYS A 195 8.73 -17.66 18.92
N VAL A 196 9.11 -18.54 18.00
CA VAL A 196 10.07 -19.62 18.25
C VAL A 196 11.49 -19.09 18.46
N LYS A 197 11.90 -18.02 17.74
CA LYS A 197 13.18 -17.34 17.97
C LYS A 197 13.25 -16.54 19.27
N GLY A 198 12.11 -16.16 19.84
CA GLY A 198 12.02 -15.48 21.14
C GLY A 198 11.87 -16.42 22.35
N HIS A 199 11.66 -17.70 22.13
CA HIS A 199 11.70 -18.73 23.16
C HIS A 199 12.96 -19.56 23.00
N ASP A 200 13.82 -19.45 23.99
CA ASP A 200 15.09 -20.17 24.16
C ASP A 200 14.90 -21.67 23.86
N LEU A 201 15.45 -22.15 22.74
CA LEU A 201 15.52 -23.57 22.38
C LEU A 201 16.38 -24.41 23.34
N ALA A 202 16.95 -23.78 24.37
CA ALA A 202 17.81 -24.40 25.38
C ALA A 202 17.06 -25.21 26.46
N ARG A 203 15.70 -25.31 26.37
CA ARG A 203 14.87 -26.00 27.37
C ARG A 203 14.16 -27.28 26.88
N ILE A 204 14.51 -27.79 25.72
CA ILE A 204 13.87 -29.01 25.17
C ILE A 204 14.86 -30.19 25.07
N VAL A 205 16.02 -30.09 25.68
CA VAL A 205 16.97 -31.23 25.82
C VAL A 205 17.36 -31.33 27.29
N ASP A 206 16.49 -31.95 28.06
CA ASP A 206 16.75 -32.75 29.28
C ASP A 206 15.59 -33.72 29.47
#